data_2d8e027a3e29d3a1a53873d180525190
#
_entry.id   2d8e027a3e29d3a1a53873d180525190
#
_cell.length_a   1.000
_cell.length_b   1.000
_cell.length_c   1.000
_cell.angle_alpha   90.00
_cell.angle_beta   90.00
_cell.angle_gamma   90.00
#
_symmetry.space_group_name_H-M   'P 1'
#
loop_
_entity.id
_entity.type
_entity.pdbx_description
1 polymer ?
#
loop_
_entity_poly.entity_id
_entity_poly.type
_entity_poly.pdbx_seq_one_letter_code
_entity_poly.pdbx_strand_id
1 'polypeptide(L)'
;MSTYPIYLRPELAPIIAETPEQTTWDLPAMRAGGDALLANPHEADNRVEVSARGRTFIPADLAEDAPLIISIHGGGYVAGRAAFDDAKNDELATRFGAIVVSPEYRLAPEFPFPIPVDDCISALAEALERFGHERPTFILGDSAGAGLAYSMVSRLCGLGLQMAQDEAIAARYKRIASLIRGIILLEPCVDPTLSTPSSRFFAEGPVWTRRAAAGAWRHYFGVPLDAEVTIPLRLIEAAFPKPSAEFREEGFPPALIVVNPVDPLRDEGIALATGLVDAGCIAEMHMFAGTFHGSLSMPGSVTWHEIQLLIDRFVKENSAVR
;
A
#
# COMPACT_ATOMS: atom_id res chain seq x y z
N MET A 1 -18.29 17.52 -13.56
CA MET A 1 -16.95 17.42 -14.20
C MET A 1 -16.19 18.70 -13.92
N SER A 2 -14.95 18.63 -13.47
CA SER A 2 -14.08 19.80 -13.30
C SER A 2 -13.92 20.51 -14.63
N THR A 3 -14.11 21.85 -14.63
CA THR A 3 -13.94 22.68 -15.83
C THR A 3 -12.46 22.96 -16.19
N TYR A 4 -11.53 22.41 -15.42
CA TYR A 4 -10.10 22.52 -15.70
C TYR A 4 -9.66 21.37 -16.62
N PRO A 5 -8.88 21.67 -17.69
CA PRO A 5 -8.32 20.64 -18.53
C PRO A 5 -7.34 19.80 -17.68
N ILE A 6 -7.74 18.56 -17.38
CA ILE A 6 -6.88 17.60 -16.71
C ILE A 6 -5.94 17.03 -17.75
N TYR A 7 -4.63 17.26 -17.58
CA TYR A 7 -3.63 16.60 -18.40
C TYR A 7 -3.52 15.14 -17.95
N LEU A 8 -3.65 14.21 -18.87
CA LEU A 8 -3.41 12.79 -18.69
C LEU A 8 -2.35 12.33 -19.67
N ARG A 9 -1.54 11.37 -19.27
CA ARG A 9 -0.63 10.70 -20.19
C ARG A 9 -1.42 10.01 -21.29
N PRO A 10 -0.96 10.07 -22.57
CA PRO A 10 -1.71 9.49 -23.68
C PRO A 10 -2.06 8.02 -23.53
N GLU A 11 -1.17 7.24 -22.94
CA GLU A 11 -1.36 5.81 -22.67
C GLU A 11 -2.39 5.52 -21.56
N LEU A 12 -2.66 6.50 -20.69
CA LEU A 12 -3.59 6.36 -19.57
C LEU A 12 -4.98 6.92 -19.87
N ALA A 13 -5.09 7.83 -20.83
CA ALA A 13 -6.36 8.48 -21.17
C ALA A 13 -7.48 7.52 -21.60
N PRO A 14 -7.23 6.45 -22.39
CA PRO A 14 -8.25 5.47 -22.77
C PRO A 14 -8.85 4.74 -21.56
N ILE A 15 -8.06 4.48 -20.51
CA ILE A 15 -8.49 3.75 -19.33
C ILE A 15 -9.61 4.50 -18.59
N ILE A 16 -9.45 5.81 -18.44
CA ILE A 16 -10.50 6.64 -17.83
C ILE A 16 -11.77 6.65 -18.66
N ALA A 17 -11.63 6.70 -20.00
CA ALA A 17 -12.79 6.70 -20.90
C ALA A 17 -13.60 5.39 -20.81
N GLU A 18 -12.96 4.28 -20.47
CA GLU A 18 -13.56 2.96 -20.33
C GLU A 18 -13.99 2.65 -18.88
N THR A 19 -13.54 3.43 -17.90
CA THR A 19 -13.87 3.24 -16.49
C THR A 19 -15.29 3.75 -16.21
N PRO A 20 -16.22 2.90 -15.73
CA PRO A 20 -17.57 3.32 -15.39
C PRO A 20 -17.59 4.38 -14.28
N GLU A 21 -18.49 5.36 -14.38
CA GLU A 21 -18.72 6.31 -13.30
C GLU A 21 -19.28 5.60 -12.06
N GLN A 22 -18.61 5.76 -10.92
CA GLN A 22 -19.09 5.24 -9.64
C GLN A 22 -20.06 6.22 -8.99
N THR A 23 -21.33 6.11 -9.31
CA THR A 23 -22.38 7.00 -8.77
C THR A 23 -22.93 6.59 -7.41
N THR A 24 -22.72 5.34 -6.99
CA THR A 24 -23.18 4.78 -5.72
C THR A 24 -22.07 3.99 -5.04
N TRP A 25 -22.15 3.86 -3.71
CA TRP A 25 -21.35 2.90 -2.97
C TRP A 25 -22.01 1.52 -3.05
N ASP A 26 -21.39 0.60 -3.74
CA ASP A 26 -21.86 -0.78 -3.90
C ASP A 26 -20.66 -1.74 -3.76
N LEU A 27 -20.42 -2.23 -2.55
CA LEU A 27 -19.33 -3.12 -2.25
C LEU A 27 -19.43 -4.47 -2.96
N PRO A 28 -20.60 -5.14 -3.05
CA PRO A 28 -20.77 -6.35 -3.85
C PRO A 28 -20.38 -6.16 -5.32
N ALA A 29 -20.84 -5.09 -5.96
CA ALA A 29 -20.49 -4.78 -7.34
C ALA A 29 -18.99 -4.50 -7.52
N MET A 30 -18.37 -3.77 -6.58
CA MET A 30 -16.93 -3.51 -6.58
C MET A 30 -16.11 -4.81 -6.50
N ARG A 31 -16.48 -5.74 -5.61
CA ARG A 31 -15.82 -7.05 -5.48
C ARG A 31 -15.99 -7.90 -6.72
N ALA A 32 -17.21 -7.97 -7.27
CA ALA A 32 -17.50 -8.71 -8.50
C ALA A 32 -16.75 -8.16 -9.72
N GLY A 33 -16.62 -6.83 -9.83
CA GLY A 33 -15.82 -6.19 -10.88
C GLY A 33 -14.34 -6.55 -10.80
N GLY A 34 -13.79 -6.60 -9.59
CA GLY A 34 -12.42 -7.08 -9.35
C GLY A 34 -12.23 -8.54 -9.72
N ASP A 35 -13.16 -9.42 -9.34
CA ASP A 35 -13.07 -10.85 -9.67
C ASP A 35 -13.09 -11.11 -11.20
N ALA A 36 -13.71 -10.24 -11.98
CA ALA A 36 -13.70 -10.33 -13.45
C ALA A 36 -12.27 -10.15 -14.05
N LEU A 37 -11.37 -9.45 -13.36
CA LEU A 37 -9.97 -9.29 -13.78
C LEU A 37 -9.20 -10.62 -13.76
N LEU A 38 -9.65 -11.60 -12.98
CA LEU A 38 -9.03 -12.92 -12.89
C LEU A 38 -9.44 -13.88 -14.02
N ALA A 39 -10.32 -13.45 -14.93
CA ALA A 39 -10.75 -14.28 -16.06
C ALA A 39 -9.57 -14.64 -17.00
N ASN A 40 -8.55 -13.81 -17.04
CA ASN A 40 -7.31 -14.04 -17.80
C ASN A 40 -6.12 -13.95 -16.83
N PRO A 41 -5.76 -15.03 -16.13
CA PRO A 41 -4.67 -15.01 -15.17
C PRO A 41 -3.33 -14.74 -15.88
N HIS A 42 -2.44 -14.04 -15.17
CA HIS A 42 -1.07 -13.79 -15.62
C HIS A 42 -0.29 -15.11 -15.73
N GLU A 43 0.40 -15.32 -16.84
CA GLU A 43 1.38 -16.39 -16.98
C GLU A 43 2.73 -15.85 -16.48
N ALA A 44 3.14 -16.31 -15.30
CA ALA A 44 4.32 -15.79 -14.63
C ALA A 44 5.61 -16.39 -15.21
N ASP A 45 6.65 -15.57 -15.33
CA ASP A 45 8.00 -15.98 -15.69
C ASP A 45 8.73 -16.64 -14.52
N ASN A 46 8.37 -16.26 -13.30
CA ASN A 46 8.95 -16.77 -12.06
C ASN A 46 8.15 -17.95 -11.50
N ARG A 47 8.77 -18.72 -10.60
CA ARG A 47 8.06 -19.74 -9.83
C ARG A 47 7.07 -19.08 -8.88
N VAL A 48 5.78 -19.35 -9.04
CA VAL A 48 4.71 -18.85 -8.17
C VAL A 48 4.21 -19.94 -7.26
N GLU A 49 4.26 -19.70 -5.96
CA GLU A 49 3.65 -20.53 -4.94
C GLU A 49 2.37 -19.87 -4.45
N VAL A 50 1.27 -20.61 -4.49
CA VAL A 50 -0.06 -20.15 -4.10
C VAL A 50 -0.51 -20.85 -2.84
N SER A 51 -0.99 -20.11 -1.86
CA SER A 51 -1.55 -20.62 -0.62
C SER A 51 -2.80 -19.82 -0.22
N ALA A 52 -3.50 -20.27 0.81
CA ALA A 52 -4.60 -19.51 1.40
C ALA A 52 -4.14 -18.17 2.05
N ARG A 53 -2.84 -17.99 2.25
CA ARG A 53 -2.25 -16.79 2.87
C ARG A 53 -1.68 -15.80 1.87
N GLY A 54 -1.67 -16.16 0.59
CA GLY A 54 -1.16 -15.28 -0.47
C GLY A 54 -0.33 -16.00 -1.52
N ARG A 55 0.49 -15.24 -2.19
CA ARG A 55 1.28 -15.65 -3.34
C ARG A 55 2.73 -15.28 -3.13
N THR A 56 3.64 -16.14 -3.58
CA THR A 56 5.08 -15.91 -3.47
C THR A 56 5.73 -16.14 -4.83
N PHE A 57 6.42 -15.13 -5.32
CA PHE A 57 7.16 -15.15 -6.59
C PHE A 57 8.64 -15.32 -6.28
N ILE A 58 9.26 -16.35 -6.86
CA ILE A 58 10.64 -16.72 -6.57
C ILE A 58 11.41 -16.84 -7.90
N PRO A 59 12.41 -15.98 -8.14
CA PRO A 59 13.26 -16.06 -9.32
C PRO A 59 13.98 -17.41 -9.43
N ALA A 60 14.20 -17.90 -10.67
CA ALA A 60 14.92 -19.14 -10.91
C ALA A 60 16.37 -19.06 -10.42
N ASP A 61 17.02 -17.93 -10.67
CA ASP A 61 18.41 -17.64 -10.26
C ASP A 61 18.43 -16.74 -9.03
N LEU A 62 17.97 -17.27 -7.89
CA LEU A 62 17.89 -16.53 -6.63
C LEU A 62 19.26 -16.41 -5.96
N ALA A 63 19.77 -15.17 -5.81
CA ALA A 63 20.99 -14.89 -5.05
C ALA A 63 20.79 -15.08 -3.54
N GLU A 64 21.88 -15.37 -2.81
CA GLU A 64 21.81 -15.52 -1.34
C GLU A 64 21.36 -14.24 -0.63
N ASP A 65 21.79 -13.09 -1.14
CA ASP A 65 21.50 -11.74 -0.63
C ASP A 65 20.32 -11.07 -1.34
N ALA A 66 19.56 -11.82 -2.16
CA ALA A 66 18.41 -11.31 -2.87
C ALA A 66 17.42 -10.61 -1.91
N PRO A 67 16.86 -9.45 -2.28
CA PRO A 67 15.88 -8.76 -1.44
C PRO A 67 14.61 -9.58 -1.21
N LEU A 68 13.97 -9.36 -0.06
CA LEU A 68 12.61 -9.80 0.24
C LEU A 68 11.68 -8.59 0.15
N ILE A 69 10.65 -8.67 -0.68
CA ILE A 69 9.64 -7.62 -0.83
C ILE A 69 8.29 -8.17 -0.39
N ILE A 70 7.66 -7.52 0.60
CA ILE A 70 6.27 -7.77 0.93
C ILE A 70 5.43 -6.77 0.14
N SER A 71 4.66 -7.26 -0.84
CA SER A 71 3.85 -6.44 -1.77
C SER A 71 2.38 -6.54 -1.41
N ILE A 72 1.82 -5.47 -0.83
CA ILE A 72 0.47 -5.42 -0.28
C ILE A 72 -0.47 -4.76 -1.29
N HIS A 73 -1.50 -5.51 -1.74
CA HIS A 73 -2.42 -5.06 -2.76
C HIS A 73 -3.37 -3.94 -2.29
N GLY A 74 -3.88 -3.15 -3.24
CA GLY A 74 -4.89 -2.13 -3.02
C GLY A 74 -6.31 -2.69 -2.90
N GLY A 75 -7.32 -1.81 -3.02
CA GLY A 75 -8.74 -2.18 -2.98
C GLY A 75 -9.53 -1.57 -1.82
N GLY A 76 -9.10 -0.44 -1.29
CA GLY A 76 -9.83 0.32 -0.27
C GLY A 76 -10.07 -0.43 1.03
N TYR A 77 -9.25 -1.43 1.38
CA TYR A 77 -9.38 -2.33 2.54
C TYR A 77 -10.58 -3.29 2.49
N VAL A 78 -11.44 -3.17 1.49
CA VAL A 78 -12.74 -3.85 1.42
C VAL A 78 -12.87 -4.78 0.21
N ALA A 79 -11.96 -4.65 -0.74
CA ALA A 79 -11.89 -5.42 -1.98
C ALA A 79 -10.42 -5.70 -2.35
N GLY A 80 -10.21 -6.41 -3.45
CA GLY A 80 -8.88 -6.77 -3.90
C GLY A 80 -8.51 -8.20 -3.50
N ARG A 81 -7.48 -8.70 -4.14
CA ARG A 81 -6.87 -10.02 -3.90
C ARG A 81 -5.39 -9.94 -4.28
N ALA A 82 -4.56 -10.72 -3.63
CA ALA A 82 -3.15 -10.85 -4.00
C ALA A 82 -2.95 -11.19 -5.49
N ALA A 83 -3.85 -11.98 -6.06
CA ALA A 83 -3.80 -12.38 -7.47
C ALA A 83 -4.00 -11.24 -8.48
N PHE A 84 -4.61 -10.11 -8.09
CA PHE A 84 -4.76 -8.97 -9.00
C PHE A 84 -3.42 -8.31 -9.35
N ASP A 85 -2.44 -8.49 -8.48
CA ASP A 85 -1.10 -7.93 -8.61
C ASP A 85 -0.07 -8.92 -9.19
N ASP A 86 -0.52 -10.07 -9.74
CA ASP A 86 0.39 -11.11 -10.21
C ASP A 86 1.41 -10.60 -11.23
N ALA A 87 0.97 -9.87 -12.25
CA ALA A 87 1.85 -9.32 -13.26
C ALA A 87 2.85 -8.30 -12.66
N LYS A 88 2.38 -7.42 -11.80
CA LYS A 88 3.24 -6.47 -11.07
C LYS A 88 4.28 -7.18 -10.22
N ASN A 89 3.86 -8.18 -9.45
CA ASN A 89 4.74 -8.90 -8.52
C ASN A 89 5.76 -9.78 -9.26
N ASP A 90 5.39 -10.35 -10.39
CA ASP A 90 6.27 -11.11 -11.27
C ASP A 90 7.36 -10.22 -11.90
N GLU A 91 6.97 -9.03 -12.40
CA GLU A 91 7.90 -8.02 -12.89
C GLU A 91 8.86 -7.53 -11.79
N LEU A 92 8.38 -7.32 -10.55
CA LEU A 92 9.23 -6.95 -9.41
C LEU A 92 10.24 -8.06 -9.08
N ALA A 93 9.77 -9.32 -9.05
CA ALA A 93 10.64 -10.48 -8.79
C ALA A 93 11.74 -10.60 -9.85
N THR A 94 11.38 -10.50 -11.12
CA THR A 94 12.32 -10.57 -12.25
C THR A 94 13.31 -9.41 -12.21
N ARG A 95 12.81 -8.18 -12.08
CA ARG A 95 13.64 -6.97 -12.22
C ARG A 95 14.65 -6.81 -11.10
N PHE A 96 14.25 -7.13 -9.87
CA PHE A 96 15.10 -6.94 -8.68
C PHE A 96 15.80 -8.22 -8.23
N GLY A 97 15.56 -9.35 -8.92
CA GLY A 97 16.03 -10.65 -8.45
C GLY A 97 15.50 -10.97 -7.05
N ALA A 98 14.32 -10.44 -6.71
CA ALA A 98 13.78 -10.44 -5.35
C ALA A 98 12.78 -11.58 -5.12
N ILE A 99 12.69 -12.07 -3.90
CA ILE A 99 11.52 -12.83 -3.46
C ILE A 99 10.41 -11.84 -3.20
N VAL A 100 9.26 -11.99 -3.88
CA VAL A 100 8.09 -11.14 -3.65
C VAL A 100 6.98 -11.95 -3.00
N VAL A 101 6.55 -11.52 -1.81
CA VAL A 101 5.44 -12.13 -1.07
C VAL A 101 4.27 -11.17 -1.07
N SER A 102 3.14 -11.58 -1.66
CA SER A 102 1.90 -10.83 -1.69
C SER A 102 0.88 -11.47 -0.76
N PRO A 103 0.60 -10.87 0.41
CA PRO A 103 -0.32 -11.44 1.38
C PRO A 103 -1.78 -11.36 0.89
N GLU A 104 -2.54 -12.42 1.11
CA GLU A 104 -4.00 -12.43 1.01
C GLU A 104 -4.57 -12.02 2.37
N TYR A 105 -4.60 -10.71 2.65
CA TYR A 105 -5.11 -10.21 3.92
C TYR A 105 -6.65 -10.20 3.93
N ARG A 106 -7.24 -10.43 5.10
CA ARG A 106 -8.68 -10.43 5.29
C ARG A 106 -9.27 -9.02 5.16
N LEU A 107 -10.40 -8.92 4.50
CA LEU A 107 -11.03 -7.67 4.10
C LEU A 107 -12.13 -7.23 5.07
N ALA A 108 -12.29 -5.93 5.22
CA ALA A 108 -13.46 -5.34 5.85
C ALA A 108 -14.68 -5.37 4.89
N PRO A 109 -15.92 -5.34 5.38
CA PRO A 109 -16.33 -5.21 6.78
C PRO A 109 -16.26 -6.49 7.62
N GLU A 110 -16.03 -7.65 7.01
CA GLU A 110 -16.00 -8.94 7.70
C GLU A 110 -14.87 -8.98 8.73
N PHE A 111 -13.75 -8.33 8.42
CA PHE A 111 -12.56 -8.27 9.25
C PHE A 111 -12.02 -6.83 9.32
N PRO A 112 -12.60 -5.97 10.18
CA PRO A 112 -12.16 -4.58 10.31
C PRO A 112 -10.78 -4.46 10.96
N PHE A 113 -10.24 -3.23 10.99
CA PHE A 113 -9.02 -2.91 11.74
C PHE A 113 -9.09 -3.43 13.18
N PRO A 114 -8.04 -4.08 13.70
CA PRO A 114 -6.67 -4.17 13.14
C PRO A 114 -6.39 -5.43 12.32
N ILE A 115 -7.37 -6.27 12.01
CA ILE A 115 -7.17 -7.62 11.45
C ILE A 115 -6.37 -7.61 10.13
N PRO A 116 -6.62 -6.74 9.14
CA PRO A 116 -5.82 -6.69 7.91
C PRO A 116 -4.34 -6.38 8.16
N VAL A 117 -4.05 -5.52 9.15
CA VAL A 117 -2.68 -5.19 9.56
C VAL A 117 -1.99 -6.39 10.20
N ASP A 118 -2.71 -7.13 11.08
CA ASP A 118 -2.19 -8.34 11.73
C ASP A 118 -1.85 -9.43 10.72
N ASP A 119 -2.66 -9.57 9.66
CA ASP A 119 -2.41 -10.52 8.58
C ASP A 119 -1.13 -10.15 7.81
N CYS A 120 -0.91 -8.88 7.51
CA CYS A 120 0.30 -8.41 6.86
C CYS A 120 1.55 -8.60 7.73
N ILE A 121 1.46 -8.32 9.05
CA ILE A 121 2.56 -8.60 10.00
C ILE A 121 2.87 -10.09 10.04
N SER A 122 1.84 -10.94 10.05
CA SER A 122 2.01 -12.39 10.06
C SER A 122 2.69 -12.90 8.80
N ALA A 123 2.30 -12.39 7.63
CA ALA A 123 2.91 -12.73 6.34
C ALA A 123 4.40 -12.33 6.28
N LEU A 124 4.74 -11.13 6.79
CA LEU A 124 6.14 -10.70 6.90
C LEU A 124 6.93 -11.63 7.84
N ALA A 125 6.39 -11.95 9.02
CA ALA A 125 7.06 -12.83 9.98
C ALA A 125 7.33 -14.23 9.39
N GLU A 126 6.34 -14.82 8.72
CA GLU A 126 6.47 -16.11 8.04
C GLU A 126 7.48 -16.08 6.90
N ALA A 127 7.49 -14.98 6.12
CA ALA A 127 8.47 -14.80 5.05
C ALA A 127 9.90 -14.72 5.59
N LEU A 128 10.13 -13.98 6.68
CA LEU A 128 11.42 -13.89 7.35
C LEU A 128 11.86 -15.24 7.93
N GLU A 129 10.96 -15.99 8.56
CA GLU A 129 11.25 -17.34 9.08
C GLU A 129 11.62 -18.31 7.95
N ARG A 130 10.96 -18.18 6.80
CA ARG A 130 11.17 -19.08 5.66
C ARG A 130 12.42 -18.76 4.86
N PHE A 131 12.64 -17.48 4.55
CA PHE A 131 13.66 -17.05 3.60
C PHE A 131 14.93 -16.49 4.27
N GLY A 132 14.91 -16.30 5.59
CA GLY A 132 16.05 -15.83 6.38
C GLY A 132 15.98 -14.34 6.71
N HIS A 133 16.53 -14.00 7.87
CA HIS A 133 16.56 -12.65 8.42
C HIS A 133 17.70 -11.77 7.86
N GLU A 134 18.63 -12.36 7.12
CA GLU A 134 19.79 -11.64 6.57
C GLU A 134 19.49 -10.89 5.27
N ARG A 135 18.32 -11.18 4.68
CA ARG A 135 17.90 -10.54 3.42
C ARG A 135 17.46 -9.11 3.66
N PRO A 136 17.87 -8.13 2.81
CA PRO A 136 17.30 -6.79 2.83
C PRO A 136 15.79 -6.88 2.59
N THR A 137 15.01 -6.42 3.55
CA THR A 137 13.53 -6.55 3.51
C THR A 137 12.89 -5.20 3.23
N PHE A 138 11.99 -5.16 2.25
CA PHE A 138 11.24 -3.96 1.86
C PHE A 138 9.75 -4.24 1.93
N ILE A 139 8.99 -3.21 2.31
CA ILE A 139 7.53 -3.25 2.32
C ILE A 139 7.03 -2.34 1.21
N LEU A 140 6.28 -2.89 0.27
CA LEU A 140 5.63 -2.16 -0.83
C LEU A 140 4.13 -2.26 -0.67
N GLY A 141 3.44 -1.17 -0.87
CA GLY A 141 1.97 -1.16 -0.90
C GLY A 141 1.44 -0.16 -1.89
N ASP A 142 0.24 -0.42 -2.39
CA ASP A 142 -0.48 0.38 -3.36
C ASP A 142 -1.84 0.79 -2.78
N SER A 143 -2.18 2.08 -2.78
CA SER A 143 -3.47 2.59 -2.28
C SER A 143 -3.74 2.16 -0.83
N ALA A 144 -4.79 1.38 -0.58
CA ALA A 144 -5.07 0.77 0.73
C ALA A 144 -3.92 -0.13 1.20
N GLY A 145 -3.24 -0.84 0.29
CA GLY A 145 -2.03 -1.62 0.61
C GLY A 145 -0.89 -0.74 1.10
N ALA A 146 -0.74 0.48 0.57
CA ALA A 146 0.21 1.46 1.09
C ALA A 146 -0.18 1.95 2.49
N GLY A 147 -1.47 2.15 2.75
CA GLY A 147 -1.97 2.43 4.09
C GLY A 147 -1.69 1.29 5.07
N LEU A 148 -1.92 0.03 4.67
CA LEU A 148 -1.57 -1.16 5.48
C LEU A 148 -0.07 -1.26 5.72
N ALA A 149 0.77 -0.99 4.71
CA ALA A 149 2.22 -0.96 4.83
C ALA A 149 2.68 0.07 5.87
N TYR A 150 2.14 1.30 5.80
CA TYR A 150 2.42 2.36 6.79
C TYR A 150 1.96 1.98 8.19
N SER A 151 0.72 1.49 8.33
CA SER A 151 0.15 1.05 9.60
C SER A 151 0.96 -0.10 10.23
N MET A 152 1.31 -1.11 9.43
CA MET A 152 2.10 -2.25 9.84
C MET A 152 3.48 -1.84 10.36
N VAL A 153 4.22 -1.04 9.58
CA VAL A 153 5.58 -0.60 9.95
C VAL A 153 5.54 0.31 11.17
N SER A 154 4.60 1.25 11.23
CA SER A 154 4.40 2.09 12.42
C SER A 154 4.17 1.25 13.67
N ARG A 155 3.30 0.23 13.59
CA ARG A 155 3.02 -0.66 14.72
C ARG A 155 4.22 -1.52 15.12
N LEU A 156 5.00 -2.02 14.15
CA LEU A 156 6.23 -2.77 14.42
C LEU A 156 7.29 -1.91 15.11
N CYS A 157 7.38 -0.62 14.78
CA CYS A 157 8.23 0.35 15.46
C CYS A 157 7.71 0.78 16.84
N GLY A 158 6.51 0.36 17.24
CA GLY A 158 5.90 0.77 18.52
C GLY A 158 5.25 2.15 18.48
N LEU A 159 4.99 2.66 17.28
CA LEU A 159 4.35 3.96 17.05
C LEU A 159 2.81 3.83 17.05
N GLY A 160 2.13 4.89 17.48
CA GLY A 160 0.69 4.90 17.63
C GLY A 160 0.21 4.33 18.97
N LEU A 161 -1.11 4.11 19.10
CA LEU A 161 -1.67 3.53 20.31
C LEU A 161 -1.10 2.11 20.52
N GLN A 162 -0.37 1.94 21.62
CA GLN A 162 0.19 0.65 22.01
C GLN A 162 -0.94 -0.36 22.23
N MET A 163 -1.15 -1.24 21.25
CA MET A 163 -2.08 -2.36 21.40
C MET A 163 -1.44 -3.58 22.07
N ALA A 164 -0.12 -3.63 22.18
CA ALA A 164 0.61 -4.70 22.84
C ALA A 164 0.94 -4.29 24.29
N GLN A 165 0.20 -4.85 25.24
CA GLN A 165 0.57 -4.80 26.67
C GLN A 165 1.61 -5.87 27.03
N ASP A 166 1.97 -6.76 26.10
CA ASP A 166 2.90 -7.87 26.30
C ASP A 166 4.30 -7.43 25.82
N GLU A 167 5.25 -7.36 26.75
CA GLU A 167 6.63 -7.00 26.47
C GLU A 167 7.33 -7.94 25.46
N ALA A 168 6.98 -9.23 25.46
CA ALA A 168 7.55 -10.19 24.52
C ALA A 168 7.08 -9.92 23.08
N ILE A 169 5.82 -9.55 22.91
CA ILE A 169 5.26 -9.15 21.60
C ILE A 169 5.94 -7.86 21.14
N ALA A 170 6.07 -6.86 22.00
CA ALA A 170 6.73 -5.60 21.67
C ALA A 170 8.20 -5.80 21.26
N ALA A 171 8.94 -6.64 21.98
CA ALA A 171 10.33 -6.98 21.65
C ALA A 171 10.43 -7.73 20.30
N ARG A 172 9.50 -8.67 20.01
CA ARG A 172 9.41 -9.34 18.72
C ARG A 172 9.15 -8.35 17.58
N TYR A 173 8.24 -7.40 17.77
CA TYR A 173 7.91 -6.38 16.78
C TYR A 173 9.11 -5.48 16.47
N LYS A 174 9.78 -4.95 17.49
CA LYS A 174 11.00 -4.14 17.31
C LYS A 174 12.11 -4.91 16.59
N ARG A 175 12.27 -6.21 16.88
CA ARG A 175 13.20 -7.07 16.13
C ARG A 175 12.82 -7.17 14.66
N ILE A 176 11.54 -7.38 14.32
CA ILE A 176 11.08 -7.43 12.93
C ILE A 176 11.28 -6.07 12.26
N ALA A 177 10.91 -4.97 12.94
CA ALA A 177 11.10 -3.60 12.42
C ALA A 177 12.55 -3.32 12.02
N SER A 178 13.53 -3.75 12.84
CA SER A 178 14.95 -3.54 12.57
C SER A 178 15.47 -4.24 11.31
N LEU A 179 14.73 -5.20 10.77
CA LEU A 179 15.07 -5.90 9.53
C LEU A 179 14.55 -5.18 8.27
N ILE A 180 13.59 -4.25 8.44
CA ILE A 180 13.00 -3.51 7.33
C ILE A 180 13.96 -2.41 6.88
N ARG A 181 14.38 -2.46 5.62
CA ARG A 181 15.33 -1.51 5.01
C ARG A 181 14.66 -0.32 4.36
N GLY A 182 13.38 -0.43 4.02
CA GLY A 182 12.62 0.67 3.43
C GLY A 182 11.16 0.32 3.23
N ILE A 183 10.35 1.38 3.10
CA ILE A 183 8.93 1.28 2.80
C ILE A 183 8.62 2.06 1.51
N ILE A 184 7.84 1.47 0.62
CA ILE A 184 7.47 2.02 -0.68
C ILE A 184 5.96 2.15 -0.72
N LEU A 185 5.47 3.38 -0.78
CA LEU A 185 4.07 3.73 -0.69
C LEU A 185 3.61 4.37 -2.00
N LEU A 186 2.88 3.62 -2.80
CA LEU A 186 2.26 4.13 -4.01
C LEU A 186 0.84 4.62 -3.68
N GLU A 187 0.55 5.88 -3.98
CA GLU A 187 -0.77 6.53 -3.78
C GLU A 187 -1.43 6.20 -2.41
N PRO A 188 -0.72 6.43 -1.29
CA PRO A 188 -1.12 5.92 0.02
C PRO A 188 -2.47 6.46 0.48
N CYS A 189 -3.34 5.55 0.96
CA CYS A 189 -4.64 5.84 1.54
C CYS A 189 -4.49 5.82 3.07
N VAL A 190 -4.39 7.00 3.73
CA VAL A 190 -4.05 7.12 5.16
C VAL A 190 -4.86 8.15 5.95
N ASP A 191 -5.75 8.92 5.28
CA ASP A 191 -6.59 9.94 5.94
C ASP A 191 -8.09 9.66 5.81
N PRO A 192 -8.71 9.01 6.81
CA PRO A 192 -10.15 8.73 6.82
C PRO A 192 -11.02 9.97 7.04
N THR A 193 -10.44 11.14 7.32
CA THR A 193 -11.23 12.37 7.52
C THR A 193 -11.77 12.93 6.22
N LEU A 194 -11.17 12.59 5.08
CA LEU A 194 -11.52 13.08 3.74
C LEU A 194 -11.59 14.61 3.68
N SER A 195 -10.72 15.29 4.47
CA SER A 195 -10.75 16.74 4.66
C SER A 195 -9.78 17.50 3.78
N THR A 196 -8.90 16.80 3.05
CA THR A 196 -7.88 17.40 2.21
C THR A 196 -8.49 18.16 1.01
N PRO A 197 -7.79 19.17 0.45
CA PRO A 197 -8.23 19.84 -0.78
C PRO A 197 -8.40 18.86 -1.94
N SER A 198 -7.46 17.90 -2.15
CA SER A 198 -7.56 16.92 -3.24
C SER A 198 -8.77 16.02 -3.10
N SER A 199 -9.11 15.55 -1.89
CA SER A 199 -10.28 14.70 -1.65
C SER A 199 -11.61 15.41 -1.98
N ARG A 200 -11.64 16.74 -1.89
CA ARG A 200 -12.79 17.56 -2.28
C ARG A 200 -12.79 17.90 -3.77
N PHE A 201 -11.62 18.26 -4.32
CA PHE A 201 -11.48 18.65 -5.72
C PHE A 201 -11.71 17.47 -6.68
N PHE A 202 -11.17 16.30 -6.34
CA PHE A 202 -11.33 15.06 -7.11
C PHE A 202 -12.38 14.12 -6.49
N ALA A 203 -13.48 14.68 -5.94
CA ALA A 203 -14.51 13.91 -5.25
C ALA A 203 -15.12 12.79 -6.10
N GLU A 204 -15.20 13.00 -7.41
CA GLU A 204 -15.78 12.04 -8.37
C GLU A 204 -14.71 11.15 -9.06
N GLY A 205 -13.49 11.18 -8.61
CA GLY A 205 -12.44 10.34 -9.16
C GLY A 205 -11.59 11.00 -10.23
N PRO A 206 -10.88 10.31 -11.11
CA PRO A 206 -11.23 9.01 -11.74
C PRO A 206 -10.84 7.80 -10.89
N VAL A 207 -11.43 6.66 -11.16
CA VAL A 207 -11.24 5.34 -10.53
C VAL A 207 -11.63 5.30 -9.06
N TRP A 208 -11.01 6.12 -8.20
CA TRP A 208 -11.34 6.21 -6.77
C TRP A 208 -12.08 7.50 -6.48
N THR A 209 -13.24 7.40 -5.83
CA THR A 209 -14.09 8.55 -5.51
C THR A 209 -14.11 8.82 -4.00
N ARG A 210 -14.39 10.06 -3.62
CA ARG A 210 -14.57 10.41 -2.21
C ARG A 210 -15.70 9.61 -1.55
N ARG A 211 -16.75 9.26 -2.33
CA ARG A 211 -17.87 8.43 -1.85
C ARG A 211 -17.41 7.01 -1.57
N ALA A 212 -16.64 6.41 -2.48
CA ALA A 212 -16.05 5.09 -2.27
C ALA A 212 -15.14 5.09 -1.05
N ALA A 213 -14.28 6.11 -0.91
CA ALA A 213 -13.43 6.27 0.27
C ALA A 213 -14.23 6.35 1.57
N ALA A 214 -15.32 7.12 1.61
CA ALA A 214 -16.16 7.24 2.79
C ALA A 214 -16.78 5.91 3.23
N GLY A 215 -17.29 5.10 2.26
CA GLY A 215 -17.81 3.76 2.54
C GLY A 215 -16.73 2.79 3.00
N ALA A 216 -15.59 2.78 2.30
CA ALA A 216 -14.46 1.92 2.61
C ALA A 216 -13.90 2.17 4.01
N TRP A 217 -13.70 3.43 4.39
CA TRP A 217 -13.22 3.80 5.72
C TRP A 217 -14.16 3.38 6.84
N ARG A 218 -15.48 3.53 6.65
CA ARG A 218 -16.45 3.07 7.66
C ARG A 218 -16.38 1.57 7.85
N HIS A 219 -16.31 0.81 6.77
CA HIS A 219 -16.12 -0.64 6.84
C HIS A 219 -14.79 -1.01 7.51
N TYR A 220 -13.69 -0.35 7.11
CA TYR A 220 -12.37 -0.63 7.69
C TYR A 220 -12.30 -0.43 9.20
N PHE A 221 -12.98 0.59 9.72
CA PHE A 221 -13.04 0.84 11.16
C PHE A 221 -14.25 0.20 11.87
N GLY A 222 -15.03 -0.62 11.19
CA GLY A 222 -16.20 -1.29 11.77
C GLY A 222 -17.32 -0.35 12.19
N VAL A 223 -17.45 0.80 11.50
CA VAL A 223 -18.52 1.79 11.76
C VAL A 223 -19.65 1.56 10.77
N PRO A 224 -20.92 1.43 11.21
CA PRO A 224 -22.06 1.25 10.31
C PRO A 224 -22.21 2.39 9.30
N LEU A 225 -22.61 2.09 8.06
CA LEU A 225 -22.75 3.08 6.98
C LEU A 225 -23.81 4.14 7.25
N ASP A 226 -24.89 3.75 7.92
CA ASP A 226 -26.07 4.56 8.23
C ASP A 226 -25.99 5.29 9.59
N ALA A 227 -24.94 5.02 10.38
CA ALA A 227 -24.80 5.66 11.68
C ALA A 227 -24.35 7.13 11.55
N GLU A 228 -24.92 8.03 12.35
CA GLU A 228 -24.46 9.41 12.49
C GLU A 228 -23.13 9.53 13.28
N VAL A 229 -22.49 8.40 13.58
CA VAL A 229 -21.26 8.32 14.35
C VAL A 229 -20.05 8.55 13.45
N THR A 230 -19.15 9.42 13.86
CA THR A 230 -17.83 9.60 13.23
C THR A 230 -16.87 8.48 13.61
N ILE A 231 -15.90 8.20 12.77
CA ILE A 231 -14.81 7.27 13.10
C ILE A 231 -14.06 7.82 14.31
N PRO A 232 -13.92 7.04 15.41
CA PRO A 232 -13.23 7.51 16.61
C PRO A 232 -11.77 7.88 16.34
N LEU A 233 -11.33 9.06 16.73
CA LEU A 233 -9.98 9.57 16.51
C LEU A 233 -8.90 8.58 17.00
N ARG A 234 -9.12 7.94 18.15
CA ARG A 234 -8.21 6.92 18.70
C ARG A 234 -7.95 5.74 17.75
N LEU A 235 -8.95 5.34 16.95
CA LEU A 235 -8.79 4.28 15.96
C LEU A 235 -7.98 4.76 14.75
N ILE A 236 -8.21 6.01 14.35
CA ILE A 236 -7.43 6.65 13.28
C ILE A 236 -5.96 6.75 13.69
N GLU A 237 -5.69 7.26 14.90
CA GLU A 237 -4.33 7.40 15.43
C GLU A 237 -3.65 6.04 15.66
N ALA A 238 -4.42 5.00 15.99
CA ALA A 238 -3.88 3.65 16.12
C ALA A 238 -3.51 3.03 14.77
N ALA A 239 -4.29 3.31 13.72
CA ALA A 239 -4.03 2.78 12.38
C ALA A 239 -2.99 3.63 11.62
N PHE A 240 -3.11 4.95 11.73
CA PHE A 240 -2.31 5.92 10.97
C PHE A 240 -1.77 7.00 11.91
N PRO A 241 -0.77 6.68 12.75
CA PRO A 241 -0.17 7.65 13.65
C PRO A 241 0.49 8.78 12.84
N LYS A 242 0.31 10.01 13.30
CA LYS A 242 0.96 11.17 12.66
C LYS A 242 2.46 11.13 12.93
N PRO A 243 3.30 11.35 11.89
CA PRO A 243 4.74 11.45 12.10
C PRO A 243 5.11 12.48 13.18
N SER A 244 6.00 12.09 14.09
CA SER A 244 6.52 12.87 15.19
C SER A 244 7.99 12.50 15.43
N ALA A 245 8.69 13.19 16.33
CA ALA A 245 10.07 12.88 16.67
C ALA A 245 10.28 11.42 17.09
N GLU A 246 9.26 10.78 17.66
CA GLU A 246 9.29 9.35 18.04
C GLU A 246 9.55 8.43 16.84
N PHE A 247 9.07 8.80 15.63
CA PHE A 247 9.32 8.00 14.42
C PHE A 247 10.81 7.82 14.16
N ARG A 248 11.58 8.88 14.26
CA ARG A 248 13.04 8.83 14.14
C ARG A 248 13.68 8.06 15.31
N GLU A 249 13.23 8.30 16.53
CA GLU A 249 13.76 7.68 17.75
C GLU A 249 13.52 6.16 17.75
N GLU A 250 12.37 5.71 17.30
CA GLU A 250 12.01 4.30 17.18
C GLU A 250 12.50 3.64 15.88
N GLY A 251 13.25 4.38 15.05
CA GLY A 251 13.92 3.85 13.87
C GLY A 251 13.00 3.55 12.68
N PHE A 252 11.97 4.39 12.44
CA PHE A 252 11.13 4.25 11.25
C PHE A 252 12.00 4.21 9.99
N PRO A 253 11.81 3.22 9.10
CA PRO A 253 12.69 3.03 7.95
C PRO A 253 12.55 4.15 6.91
N PRO A 254 13.55 4.32 6.02
CA PRO A 254 13.43 5.19 4.86
C PRO A 254 12.16 4.94 4.05
N ALA A 255 11.51 5.98 3.59
CA ALA A 255 10.25 5.92 2.86
C ALA A 255 10.38 6.49 1.44
N LEU A 256 9.92 5.75 0.43
CA LEU A 256 9.66 6.25 -0.93
C LEU A 256 8.15 6.39 -1.10
N ILE A 257 7.67 7.59 -1.37
CA ILE A 257 6.26 7.90 -1.52
C ILE A 257 6.00 8.42 -2.93
N VAL A 258 5.05 7.81 -3.64
CA VAL A 258 4.66 8.24 -4.98
C VAL A 258 3.19 8.60 -4.98
N VAL A 259 2.86 9.79 -5.50
CA VAL A 259 1.49 10.32 -5.54
C VAL A 259 1.08 10.71 -6.97
N ASN A 260 -0.21 10.76 -7.22
CA ASN A 260 -0.78 11.21 -8.48
C ASN A 260 -1.28 12.64 -8.39
N PRO A 261 -1.11 13.49 -9.42
CA PRO A 261 -1.70 14.82 -9.45
C PRO A 261 -3.23 14.80 -9.54
N VAL A 262 -3.81 13.76 -10.17
CA VAL A 262 -5.27 13.62 -10.37
C VAL A 262 -5.79 12.50 -9.47
N ASP A 263 -5.81 12.75 -8.16
CA ASP A 263 -6.15 11.74 -7.17
C ASP A 263 -6.75 12.37 -5.91
N PRO A 264 -7.90 11.88 -5.40
CA PRO A 264 -8.41 12.32 -4.10
C PRO A 264 -7.40 12.10 -2.95
N LEU A 265 -6.51 11.11 -3.05
CA LEU A 265 -5.52 10.77 -2.01
C LEU A 265 -4.21 11.57 -2.13
N ARG A 266 -4.04 12.43 -3.15
CA ARG A 266 -2.80 13.17 -3.40
C ARG A 266 -2.27 13.90 -2.17
N ASP A 267 -3.11 14.71 -1.54
CA ASP A 267 -2.67 15.64 -0.50
C ASP A 267 -2.37 14.91 0.82
N GLU A 268 -3.00 13.76 1.11
CA GLU A 268 -2.66 12.95 2.28
C GLU A 268 -1.29 12.26 2.09
N GLY A 269 -0.95 11.81 0.88
CA GLY A 269 0.38 11.31 0.56
C GLY A 269 1.47 12.39 0.69
N ILE A 270 1.19 13.61 0.23
CA ILE A 270 2.09 14.78 0.40
C ILE A 270 2.26 15.10 1.89
N ALA A 271 1.16 15.13 2.65
CA ALA A 271 1.20 15.41 4.09
C ALA A 271 2.00 14.34 4.87
N LEU A 272 1.87 13.07 4.48
CA LEU A 272 2.65 11.99 5.07
C LEU A 272 4.15 12.17 4.78
N ALA A 273 4.53 12.45 3.53
CA ALA A 273 5.92 12.64 3.14
C ALA A 273 6.57 13.80 3.89
N THR A 274 5.90 14.96 3.91
CA THR A 274 6.39 16.16 4.63
C THR A 274 6.45 15.92 6.13
N GLY A 275 5.43 15.27 6.71
CA GLY A 275 5.40 14.91 8.13
C GLY A 275 6.56 14.01 8.54
N LEU A 276 6.94 13.02 7.72
CA LEU A 276 8.10 12.16 7.97
C LEU A 276 9.41 12.96 7.96
N VAL A 277 9.58 13.88 7.00
CA VAL A 277 10.77 14.77 6.94
C VAL A 277 10.83 15.69 8.17
N ASP A 278 9.71 16.29 8.56
CA ASP A 278 9.62 17.16 9.75
C ASP A 278 9.90 16.37 11.05
N ALA A 279 9.55 15.10 11.08
CA ALA A 279 9.87 14.16 12.17
C ALA A 279 11.36 13.74 12.20
N GLY A 280 12.15 14.14 11.18
CA GLY A 280 13.56 13.78 11.05
C GLY A 280 13.80 12.38 10.47
N CYS A 281 12.80 11.78 9.85
CA CYS A 281 12.92 10.54 9.09
C CYS A 281 13.42 10.79 7.66
N ILE A 282 13.96 9.75 7.03
CA ILE A 282 14.33 9.80 5.62
C ILE A 282 13.09 9.53 4.78
N ALA A 283 12.67 10.51 3.98
CA ALA A 283 11.55 10.35 3.05
C ALA A 283 11.86 11.01 1.70
N GLU A 284 11.53 10.30 0.64
CA GLU A 284 11.60 10.77 -0.75
C GLU A 284 10.21 10.72 -1.36
N MET A 285 9.80 11.77 -2.07
CA MET A 285 8.47 11.83 -2.69
C MET A 285 8.55 12.20 -4.16
N HIS A 286 7.74 11.52 -4.99
CA HIS A 286 7.57 11.80 -6.41
C HIS A 286 6.11 11.99 -6.78
N MET A 287 5.86 12.88 -7.75
CA MET A 287 4.56 13.07 -8.37
C MET A 287 4.73 13.04 -9.89
N PHE A 288 4.11 12.07 -10.55
CA PHE A 288 4.20 11.90 -11.99
C PHE A 288 3.08 12.66 -12.70
N ALA A 289 3.44 13.58 -13.59
CA ALA A 289 2.45 14.36 -14.37
C ALA A 289 1.56 13.42 -15.20
N GLY A 290 0.26 13.69 -15.18
CA GLY A 290 -0.72 12.99 -16.03
C GLY A 290 -1.14 11.62 -15.53
N THR A 291 -0.83 11.25 -14.27
CA THR A 291 -1.29 10.05 -13.62
C THR A 291 -2.53 10.28 -12.75
N PHE A 292 -3.26 9.21 -12.46
CA PHE A 292 -4.46 9.18 -11.63
C PHE A 292 -4.45 7.95 -10.73
N HIS A 293 -5.38 7.87 -9.79
CA HIS A 293 -5.47 6.76 -8.84
C HIS A 293 -5.54 5.40 -9.56
N GLY A 294 -4.68 4.46 -9.19
CA GLY A 294 -4.56 3.12 -9.81
C GLY A 294 -3.68 3.08 -11.05
N SER A 295 -3.09 4.20 -11.51
CA SER A 295 -2.28 4.20 -12.73
C SER A 295 -0.78 4.03 -12.50
N LEU A 296 -0.32 4.09 -11.24
CA LEU A 296 1.11 4.06 -10.93
C LEU A 296 1.74 2.68 -11.11
N SER A 297 0.99 1.62 -10.84
CA SER A 297 1.48 0.24 -10.81
C SER A 297 0.91 -0.63 -11.94
N MET A 298 0.54 -0.03 -13.07
CA MET A 298 -0.02 -0.76 -14.22
C MET A 298 1.09 -1.46 -15.02
N PRO A 299 1.16 -2.79 -15.02
CA PRO A 299 2.18 -3.54 -15.73
C PRO A 299 2.24 -3.17 -17.23
N GLY A 300 3.45 -3.08 -17.77
CA GLY A 300 3.68 -2.72 -19.17
C GLY A 300 3.51 -1.24 -19.51
N SER A 301 3.06 -0.36 -18.60
CA SER A 301 2.98 1.08 -18.84
C SER A 301 4.35 1.77 -18.73
N VAL A 302 4.49 2.89 -19.47
CA VAL A 302 5.69 3.76 -19.34
C VAL A 302 5.81 4.29 -17.90
N THR A 303 4.69 4.65 -17.30
CA THR A 303 4.63 5.13 -15.90
C THR A 303 5.19 4.09 -14.94
N TRP A 304 4.74 2.85 -15.03
CA TRP A 304 5.22 1.78 -14.16
C TRP A 304 6.72 1.50 -14.36
N HIS A 305 7.19 1.52 -15.61
CA HIS A 305 8.62 1.40 -15.89
C HIS A 305 9.44 2.49 -15.19
N GLU A 306 9.01 3.76 -15.25
CA GLU A 306 9.69 4.87 -14.57
C GLU A 306 9.69 4.68 -13.04
N ILE A 307 8.58 4.21 -12.47
CA ILE A 307 8.46 3.92 -11.03
C ILE A 307 9.37 2.75 -10.63
N GLN A 308 9.44 1.69 -11.44
CA GLN A 308 10.37 0.60 -11.20
C GLN A 308 11.84 1.07 -11.16
N LEU A 309 12.23 2.08 -11.96
CA LEU A 309 13.57 2.68 -11.88
C LEU A 309 13.82 3.39 -10.55
N LEU A 310 12.81 4.09 -10.02
CA LEU A 310 12.89 4.70 -8.68
C LEU A 310 13.00 3.65 -7.58
N ILE A 311 12.18 2.59 -7.66
CA ILE A 311 12.21 1.49 -6.70
C ILE A 311 13.57 0.79 -6.74
N ASP A 312 14.12 0.52 -7.93
CA ASP A 312 15.43 -0.10 -8.10
C ASP A 312 16.54 0.71 -7.41
N ARG A 313 16.56 2.02 -7.65
CA ARG A 313 17.51 2.92 -6.98
C ARG A 313 17.31 2.89 -5.47
N PHE A 314 16.08 3.05 -4.99
CA PHE A 314 15.75 3.06 -3.57
C PHE A 314 16.15 1.75 -2.87
N VAL A 315 15.87 0.61 -3.48
CA VAL A 315 16.25 -0.72 -2.96
C VAL A 315 17.78 -0.84 -2.88
N LYS A 316 18.53 -0.46 -3.94
CA LYS A 316 20.00 -0.54 -3.96
C LYS A 316 20.64 0.35 -2.90
N GLU A 317 20.17 1.58 -2.75
CA GLU A 317 20.70 2.54 -1.77
C GLU A 317 20.46 2.10 -0.32
N ASN A 318 19.38 1.36 -0.05
CA ASN A 318 18.99 0.95 1.29
C ASN A 318 19.28 -0.54 1.60
N SER A 319 19.73 -1.34 0.63
CA SER A 319 20.10 -2.75 0.85
C SER A 319 21.40 -2.93 1.61
N ALA A 320 22.33 -1.98 1.53
CA ALA A 320 23.57 -2.04 2.28
C ALA A 320 23.31 -2.04 3.80
N VAL A 321 23.97 -2.93 4.51
CA VAL A 321 23.91 -2.98 5.99
C VAL A 321 24.45 -1.66 6.52
N ARG A 322 23.61 -0.92 7.27
CA ARG A 322 24.02 0.24 8.04
C ARG A 322 24.63 -0.20 9.36
#